data_2c60bb4ee7bdcf39ec89fcf6554ab8b0
#
_entry.id   2c60bb4ee7bdcf39ec89fcf6554ab8b0
#
_cell.length_a   1.000
_cell.length_b   1.000
_cell.length_c   1.000
_cell.angle_alpha   90.00
_cell.angle_beta   90.00
_cell.angle_gamma   90.00
#
_symmetry.space_group_name_H-M   'P 1'
#
loop_
_entity.id
_entity.type
_entity.pdbx_description
1 polymer ?
#
loop_
_entity_poly.entity_id
_entity_poly.type
_entity_poly.pdbx_seq_one_letter_code
_entity_poly.pdbx_strand_id
1 'polypeptide(L)'
;MVRRRRPQELNVRIHLGIRGKIAAVILICMIPVLILGGLLFQSRNQGRLEIVQRGHRDLARAMAADVQMFLAGAVEAERTAGAAVTSQPYPVSGIIQLFTAIRAKNPSFLSLMLIDAAGTEVAASPPQPFTLNLADNPAVGPVRNGKEWAAGPPIWI
;
A
#
# COMPACT_ATOMS: atom_id res chain seq x y z
N MET A 1 -63.00 -6.59 -44.07
CA MET A 1 -63.89 -6.98 -42.96
C MET A 1 -63.05 -7.58 -41.85
N VAL A 2 -62.56 -6.80 -40.84
CA VAL A 2 -61.60 -7.20 -39.82
C VAL A 2 -62.36 -7.51 -38.54
N ARG A 3 -62.38 -8.78 -38.16
CA ARG A 3 -63.04 -9.32 -36.95
C ARG A 3 -62.15 -9.06 -35.72
N ARG A 4 -62.46 -8.00 -34.94
CA ARG A 4 -61.82 -7.74 -33.62
C ARG A 4 -62.24 -8.85 -32.66
N ARG A 5 -61.24 -9.68 -32.26
CA ARG A 5 -61.38 -10.59 -31.13
C ARG A 5 -61.34 -9.78 -29.82
N ARG A 6 -62.43 -9.85 -29.07
CA ARG A 6 -62.48 -9.32 -27.68
C ARG A 6 -61.58 -10.14 -26.79
N PRO A 7 -60.81 -9.51 -25.91
CA PRO A 7 -60.04 -10.27 -24.89
C PRO A 7 -61.05 -10.91 -23.92
N GLN A 8 -60.92 -12.22 -23.74
CA GLN A 8 -61.65 -12.94 -22.69
C GLN A 8 -60.99 -12.53 -21.34
N GLU A 9 -61.77 -11.80 -20.54
CA GLU A 9 -61.44 -11.57 -19.13
C GLU A 9 -61.54 -12.88 -18.37
N LEU A 10 -60.41 -13.49 -18.03
CA LEU A 10 -60.31 -14.65 -17.16
C LEU A 10 -60.63 -14.20 -15.73
N ASN A 11 -61.92 -14.27 -15.39
CA ASN A 11 -62.39 -14.03 -14.04
C ASN A 11 -62.11 -15.27 -13.18
N VAL A 12 -60.88 -15.41 -12.71
CA VAL A 12 -60.48 -16.49 -11.80
C VAL A 12 -61.01 -16.18 -10.39
N ARG A 13 -62.22 -16.64 -10.11
CA ARG A 13 -62.79 -16.63 -8.74
C ARG A 13 -62.09 -17.71 -7.90
N ILE A 14 -61.06 -17.33 -7.20
CA ILE A 14 -60.38 -18.20 -6.24
C ILE A 14 -61.26 -18.28 -4.96
N HIS A 15 -62.02 -19.39 -4.84
CA HIS A 15 -62.76 -19.68 -3.62
C HIS A 15 -61.80 -20.22 -2.54
N LEU A 16 -61.11 -19.33 -1.85
CA LEU A 16 -60.32 -19.67 -0.70
C LEU A 16 -61.26 -20.00 0.50
N GLY A 17 -61.15 -21.21 1.04
CA GLY A 17 -61.76 -21.55 2.31
C GLY A 17 -61.24 -20.66 3.44
N ILE A 18 -61.84 -20.68 4.62
CA ILE A 18 -61.47 -19.85 5.77
C ILE A 18 -59.96 -19.92 6.09
N ARG A 19 -59.39 -21.12 6.00
CA ARG A 19 -57.96 -21.34 6.19
C ARG A 19 -57.10 -20.60 5.18
N GLY A 20 -57.49 -20.57 3.92
CA GLY A 20 -56.79 -19.83 2.86
C GLY A 20 -56.88 -18.32 3.02
N LYS A 21 -57.99 -17.80 3.50
CA LYS A 21 -58.13 -16.35 3.80
C LYS A 21 -57.20 -15.92 4.94
N ILE A 22 -57.09 -16.73 6.02
CA ILE A 22 -56.16 -16.44 7.14
C ILE A 22 -54.73 -16.48 6.66
N ALA A 23 -54.35 -17.50 5.88
CA ALA A 23 -53.02 -17.59 5.33
C ALA A 23 -52.63 -16.41 4.42
N ALA A 24 -53.59 -15.95 3.57
CA ALA A 24 -53.37 -14.78 2.73
C ALA A 24 -53.16 -13.50 3.52
N VAL A 25 -53.92 -13.27 4.59
CA VAL A 25 -53.75 -12.10 5.45
C VAL A 25 -52.38 -12.13 6.14
N ILE A 26 -51.97 -13.27 6.66
CA ILE A 26 -50.63 -13.43 7.28
C ILE A 26 -49.51 -13.13 6.26
N LEU A 27 -49.65 -13.66 5.05
CA LEU A 27 -48.69 -13.46 3.99
C LEU A 27 -48.58 -11.99 3.60
N ILE A 28 -49.71 -11.29 3.45
CA ILE A 28 -49.74 -9.87 3.13
C ILE A 28 -49.09 -9.02 4.23
N CYS A 29 -49.28 -9.38 5.50
CA CYS A 29 -48.64 -8.68 6.61
C CYS A 29 -47.12 -8.96 6.71
N MET A 30 -46.68 -10.16 6.31
CA MET A 30 -45.25 -10.53 6.35
C MET A 30 -44.42 -9.87 5.24
N ILE A 31 -45.02 -9.62 4.06
CA ILE A 31 -44.31 -9.03 2.91
C ILE A 31 -43.62 -7.69 3.27
N PRO A 32 -44.35 -6.67 3.83
CA PRO A 32 -43.70 -5.39 4.14
C PRO A 32 -42.59 -5.52 5.20
N VAL A 33 -42.75 -6.43 6.15
CA VAL A 33 -41.71 -6.68 7.17
C VAL A 33 -40.44 -7.28 6.55
N LEU A 34 -40.60 -8.22 5.61
CA LEU A 34 -39.48 -8.82 4.89
C LEU A 34 -38.78 -7.80 3.97
N ILE A 35 -39.55 -6.97 3.29
CA ILE A 35 -39.01 -5.91 2.42
C ILE A 35 -38.22 -4.90 3.29
N LEU A 36 -38.79 -4.44 4.39
CA LEU A 36 -38.14 -3.49 5.29
C LEU A 36 -36.87 -4.07 5.91
N GLY A 37 -36.94 -5.33 6.36
CA GLY A 37 -35.80 -6.07 6.87
C GLY A 37 -34.67 -6.23 5.84
N GLY A 38 -35.02 -6.57 4.61
CA GLY A 38 -34.08 -6.66 3.48
C GLY A 38 -33.39 -5.33 3.16
N LEU A 39 -34.14 -4.24 3.10
CA LEU A 39 -33.61 -2.90 2.85
C LEU A 39 -32.69 -2.43 3.96
N LEU A 40 -33.05 -2.65 5.21
CA LEU A 40 -32.21 -2.31 6.37
C LEU A 40 -30.92 -3.14 6.40
N PHE A 41 -30.98 -4.42 6.06
CA PHE A 41 -29.83 -5.29 5.97
C PHE A 41 -28.87 -4.85 4.86
N GLN A 42 -29.42 -4.54 3.69
CA GLN A 42 -28.63 -4.07 2.54
C GLN A 42 -27.96 -2.71 2.83
N SER A 43 -28.67 -1.78 3.42
CA SER A 43 -28.14 -0.47 3.82
C SER A 43 -26.98 -0.59 4.84
N ARG A 44 -27.14 -1.47 5.85
CA ARG A 44 -26.08 -1.72 6.83
C ARG A 44 -24.84 -2.37 6.23
N ASN A 45 -25.02 -3.27 5.26
CA ASN A 45 -23.91 -3.98 4.64
C ASN A 45 -23.08 -3.06 3.72
N GLN A 46 -23.73 -2.17 2.99
CA GLN A 46 -23.04 -1.19 2.15
C GLN A 46 -22.23 -0.19 2.97
N GLY A 47 -22.79 0.31 4.08
CA GLY A 47 -22.07 1.24 4.97
C GLY A 47 -20.81 0.62 5.60
N ARG A 48 -20.84 -0.66 5.94
CA ARG A 48 -19.66 -1.35 6.49
C ARG A 48 -18.53 -1.50 5.47
N LEU A 49 -18.84 -1.84 4.24
CA LEU A 49 -17.84 -1.98 3.16
C LEU A 49 -17.15 -0.65 2.86
N GLU A 50 -17.91 0.45 2.84
CA GLU A 50 -17.33 1.78 2.61
C GLU A 50 -16.39 2.22 3.75
N ILE A 51 -16.76 1.96 5.01
CA ILE A 51 -15.91 2.29 6.17
C ILE A 51 -14.61 1.50 6.11
N VAL A 52 -14.67 0.21 5.82
CA VAL A 52 -13.48 -0.65 5.70
C VAL A 52 -12.60 -0.17 4.54
N GLN A 53 -13.19 0.12 3.38
CA GLN A 53 -12.42 0.61 2.22
C GLN A 53 -11.78 1.98 2.48
N ARG A 54 -12.46 2.90 3.16
CA ARG A 54 -11.88 4.18 3.57
C ARG A 54 -10.73 3.97 4.54
N GLY A 55 -10.92 3.14 5.57
CA GLY A 55 -9.86 2.81 6.51
C GLY A 55 -8.62 2.22 5.85
N HIS A 56 -8.76 1.30 4.89
CA HIS A 56 -7.63 0.77 4.12
C HIS A 56 -6.93 1.81 3.26
N ARG A 57 -7.67 2.73 2.63
CA ARG A 57 -7.08 3.82 1.84
C ARG A 57 -6.32 4.81 2.72
N ASP A 58 -6.86 5.15 3.88
CA ASP A 58 -6.22 6.09 4.80
C ASP A 58 -4.97 5.47 5.42
N LEU A 59 -5.01 4.19 5.77
CA LEU A 59 -3.84 3.44 6.21
C LEU A 59 -2.76 3.36 5.12
N ALA A 60 -3.15 3.04 3.88
CA ALA A 60 -2.20 2.99 2.77
C ALA A 60 -1.55 4.36 2.49
N ARG A 61 -2.31 5.46 2.61
CA ARG A 61 -1.76 6.82 2.48
C ARG A 61 -0.81 7.16 3.61
N ALA A 62 -1.15 6.81 4.85
CA ALA A 62 -0.27 7.02 5.99
C ALA A 62 1.04 6.26 5.82
N MET A 63 0.97 4.98 5.45
CA MET A 63 2.17 4.17 5.18
C MET A 63 3.01 4.73 4.04
N ALA A 64 2.37 5.21 2.96
CA ALA A 64 3.09 5.84 1.86
C ALA A 64 3.79 7.14 2.29
N ALA A 65 3.17 7.95 3.13
CA ALA A 65 3.77 9.16 3.68
C ALA A 65 4.96 8.83 4.60
N ASP A 66 4.84 7.81 5.44
CA ASP A 66 5.93 7.35 6.32
C ASP A 66 7.13 6.86 5.51
N VAL A 67 6.88 6.08 4.45
CA VAL A 67 7.95 5.62 3.53
C VAL A 67 8.61 6.81 2.82
N GLN A 68 7.83 7.80 2.38
CA GLN A 68 8.37 8.99 1.74
C GLN A 68 9.24 9.80 2.70
N MET A 69 8.82 10.00 3.95
CA MET A 69 9.60 10.69 4.97
C MET A 69 10.89 9.94 5.29
N PHE A 70 10.81 8.60 5.40
CA PHE A 70 11.99 7.76 5.61
C PHE A 70 13.00 7.89 4.46
N LEU A 71 12.54 7.79 3.20
CA LEU A 71 13.40 7.92 2.03
C LEU A 71 14.02 9.31 1.93
N ALA A 72 13.24 10.36 2.18
CA ALA A 72 13.76 11.74 2.18
C ALA A 72 14.84 11.93 3.26
N GLY A 73 14.63 11.40 4.46
CA GLY A 73 15.62 11.42 5.53
C GLY A 73 16.89 10.62 5.20
N ALA A 74 16.73 9.47 4.55
CA ALA A 74 17.86 8.65 4.11
C ALA A 74 18.71 9.38 3.05
N VAL A 75 18.08 9.95 2.02
CA VAL A 75 18.76 10.72 0.97
C VAL A 75 19.48 11.94 1.55
N GLU A 76 18.87 12.65 2.49
CA GLU A 76 19.50 13.80 3.12
C GLU A 76 20.71 13.40 3.98
N ALA A 77 20.61 12.28 4.69
CA ALA A 77 21.76 11.75 5.46
C ALA A 77 22.91 11.31 4.54
N GLU A 78 22.61 10.67 3.41
CA GLU A 78 23.60 10.29 2.38
C GLU A 78 24.25 11.54 1.77
N ARG A 79 23.46 12.55 1.43
CA ARG A 79 23.93 13.81 0.88
C ARG A 79 24.87 14.53 1.85
N THR A 80 24.52 14.56 3.13
CA THR A 80 25.34 15.14 4.20
C THR A 80 26.64 14.38 4.38
N ALA A 81 26.58 13.04 4.38
CA ALA A 81 27.75 12.20 4.44
C ALA A 81 28.67 12.38 3.23
N GLY A 82 28.09 12.41 2.02
CA GLY A 82 28.83 12.66 0.78
C GLY A 82 29.52 14.03 0.76
N ALA A 83 28.81 15.09 1.15
CA ALA A 83 29.37 16.44 1.25
C ALA A 83 30.51 16.49 2.27
N ALA A 84 30.38 15.84 3.43
CA ALA A 84 31.43 15.77 4.43
C ALA A 84 32.69 15.08 3.89
N VAL A 85 32.55 13.96 3.22
CA VAL A 85 33.67 13.19 2.65
C VAL A 85 34.37 13.93 1.51
N THR A 86 33.61 14.69 0.69
CA THR A 86 34.17 15.41 -0.45
C THR A 86 34.78 16.76 -0.08
N SER A 87 34.34 17.38 1.02
CA SER A 87 34.84 18.68 1.45
C SER A 87 36.24 18.65 2.09
N GLN A 88 36.64 17.49 2.60
CA GLN A 88 37.97 17.30 3.23
C GLN A 88 38.53 15.91 2.92
N PRO A 89 39.84 15.77 2.69
CA PRO A 89 40.47 14.46 2.50
C PRO A 89 40.50 13.70 3.85
N TYR A 90 39.41 12.99 4.14
CA TYR A 90 39.35 12.11 5.31
C TYR A 90 40.17 10.83 5.06
N PRO A 91 40.97 10.38 6.01
CA PRO A 91 41.51 9.02 5.97
C PRO A 91 40.32 8.03 6.07
N VAL A 92 40.48 6.81 5.52
CA VAL A 92 39.45 5.76 5.54
C VAL A 92 38.88 5.53 6.94
N SER A 93 39.74 5.56 7.97
CA SER A 93 39.29 5.45 9.35
C SER A 93 38.37 6.56 9.83
N GLY A 94 38.57 7.78 9.33
CA GLY A 94 37.69 8.93 9.61
C GLY A 94 36.33 8.78 8.94
N ILE A 95 36.31 8.25 7.72
CA ILE A 95 35.04 7.95 7.00
C ILE A 95 34.23 6.88 7.76
N ILE A 96 34.86 5.82 8.22
CA ILE A 96 34.25 4.76 9.03
C ILE A 96 33.65 5.33 10.32
N GLN A 97 34.39 6.22 11.03
CA GLN A 97 33.89 6.89 12.23
C GLN A 97 32.68 7.77 11.94
N LEU A 98 32.72 8.54 10.85
CA LEU A 98 31.56 9.38 10.38
C LEU A 98 30.34 8.50 10.13
N PHE A 99 30.49 7.43 9.36
CA PHE A 99 29.39 6.52 9.05
C PHE A 99 28.83 5.84 10.31
N THR A 100 29.70 5.48 11.25
CA THR A 100 29.30 4.92 12.55
C THR A 100 28.47 5.93 13.35
N ALA A 101 28.89 7.20 13.36
CA ALA A 101 28.11 8.27 14.01
C ALA A 101 26.75 8.54 13.35
N ILE A 102 26.70 8.53 12.03
CA ILE A 102 25.44 8.69 11.28
C ILE A 102 24.49 7.53 11.56
N ARG A 103 24.98 6.28 11.56
CA ARG A 103 24.17 5.10 11.89
C ARG A 103 23.65 5.13 13.33
N ALA A 104 24.48 5.56 14.27
CA ALA A 104 24.05 5.69 15.67
C ALA A 104 22.87 6.67 15.83
N LYS A 105 22.81 7.73 15.01
CA LYS A 105 21.70 8.68 14.98
C LYS A 105 20.48 8.20 14.19
N ASN A 106 20.69 7.24 13.27
CA ASN A 106 19.67 6.72 12.37
C ASN A 106 19.64 5.18 12.44
N PRO A 107 19.00 4.59 13.45
CA PRO A 107 19.00 3.13 13.67
C PRO A 107 18.39 2.31 12.52
N SER A 108 17.67 2.97 11.62
CA SER A 108 17.10 2.35 10.42
C SER A 108 18.14 1.99 9.36
N PHE A 109 19.34 2.58 9.41
CA PHE A 109 20.42 2.23 8.50
C PHE A 109 21.13 0.98 8.99
N LEU A 110 20.97 -0.10 8.26
CA LEU A 110 21.68 -1.35 8.54
C LEU A 110 23.18 -1.21 8.28
N SER A 111 23.53 -0.57 7.16
CA SER A 111 24.93 -0.27 6.78
C SER A 111 25.01 1.03 6.01
N LEU A 112 26.16 1.68 6.07
CA LEU A 112 26.55 2.78 5.18
C LEU A 112 27.85 2.38 4.51
N MET A 113 27.97 2.66 3.21
CA MET A 113 29.11 2.24 2.41
C MET A 113 29.50 3.35 1.44
N LEU A 114 30.77 3.62 1.34
CA LEU A 114 31.35 4.46 0.29
C LEU A 114 31.94 3.55 -0.79
N ILE A 115 31.54 3.79 -2.02
CA ILE A 115 32.09 3.10 -3.19
C ILE A 115 32.79 4.11 -4.09
N ASP A 116 33.83 3.67 -4.76
CA ASP A 116 34.53 4.46 -5.79
C ASP A 116 33.78 4.48 -7.13
N ALA A 117 34.30 5.17 -8.11
CA ALA A 117 33.73 5.24 -9.46
C ALA A 117 33.77 3.88 -10.19
N ALA A 118 34.61 2.94 -9.78
CA ALA A 118 34.65 1.58 -10.30
C ALA A 118 33.59 0.67 -9.65
N GLY A 119 32.92 1.12 -8.59
CA GLY A 119 31.95 0.33 -7.83
C GLY A 119 32.58 -0.49 -6.71
N THR A 120 33.86 -0.25 -6.38
CA THR A 120 34.56 -0.96 -5.33
C THR A 120 34.37 -0.26 -3.99
N GLU A 121 34.16 -1.03 -2.94
CA GLU A 121 34.04 -0.52 -1.56
C GLU A 121 35.34 0.14 -1.11
N VAL A 122 35.23 1.38 -0.64
CA VAL A 122 36.35 2.14 -0.04
C VAL A 122 36.26 2.12 1.49
N ALA A 123 35.05 2.25 2.03
CA ALA A 123 34.80 2.25 3.47
C ALA A 123 33.34 1.78 3.73
N ALA A 124 33.15 1.08 4.84
CA ALA A 124 31.81 0.64 5.28
C ALA A 124 31.67 0.72 6.81
N SER A 125 30.44 0.91 7.25
CA SER A 125 30.05 0.79 8.66
C SER A 125 28.74 -0.01 8.77
N PRO A 126 28.72 -1.19 9.44
CA PRO A 126 29.86 -1.87 10.05
C PRO A 126 30.89 -2.30 9.00
N PRO A 127 32.17 -2.46 9.42
CA PRO A 127 33.19 -2.97 8.51
C PRO A 127 32.81 -4.36 7.99
N GLN A 128 33.01 -4.59 6.71
CA GLN A 128 32.75 -5.89 6.10
C GLN A 128 33.99 -6.78 6.15
N PRO A 129 33.84 -8.11 6.26
CA PRO A 129 34.99 -9.04 6.29
C PRO A 129 35.68 -9.18 4.93
N PHE A 130 35.07 -8.67 3.87
CA PHE A 130 35.61 -8.69 2.50
C PHE A 130 35.19 -7.42 1.76
N THR A 131 36.00 -6.99 0.80
CA THR A 131 35.68 -5.83 -0.06
C THR A 131 34.60 -6.19 -1.05
N LEU A 132 33.52 -5.44 -1.05
CA LEU A 132 32.41 -5.62 -1.99
C LEU A 132 32.73 -4.91 -3.33
N ASN A 133 32.36 -5.55 -4.43
CA ASN A 133 32.31 -4.92 -5.74
C ASN A 133 30.85 -4.81 -6.17
N LEU A 134 30.38 -3.59 -6.29
CA LEU A 134 28.98 -3.25 -6.62
C LEU A 134 28.86 -2.65 -8.04
N ALA A 135 29.86 -2.81 -8.90
CA ALA A 135 29.85 -2.26 -10.25
C ALA A 135 28.61 -2.68 -11.06
N ASP A 136 28.15 -3.92 -10.87
CA ASP A 136 27.00 -4.50 -11.55
C ASP A 136 25.68 -4.31 -10.77
N ASN A 137 25.70 -3.64 -9.63
CA ASN A 137 24.47 -3.38 -8.88
C ASN A 137 23.59 -2.37 -9.63
N PRO A 138 22.30 -2.67 -9.85
CA PRO A 138 21.39 -1.81 -10.60
C PRO A 138 21.25 -0.38 -10.04
N ALA A 139 21.52 -0.17 -8.75
CA ALA A 139 21.47 1.15 -8.13
C ALA A 139 22.70 2.01 -8.49
N VAL A 140 23.86 1.40 -8.72
CA VAL A 140 25.12 2.12 -8.97
C VAL A 140 25.13 2.77 -10.35
N GLY A 141 24.67 2.07 -11.38
CA GLY A 141 24.67 2.59 -12.75
C GLY A 141 23.94 3.93 -12.93
N PRO A 142 22.70 4.09 -12.46
CA PRO A 142 21.99 5.35 -12.53
C PRO A 142 22.69 6.51 -11.82
N VAL A 143 23.29 6.28 -10.66
CA VAL A 143 24.01 7.31 -9.90
C VAL A 143 25.29 7.72 -10.63
N ARG A 144 26.05 6.78 -11.21
CA ARG A 144 27.20 7.07 -12.06
C ARG A 144 26.83 7.93 -13.28
N ASN A 145 25.61 7.77 -13.79
CA ASN A 145 25.08 8.54 -14.93
C ASN A 145 24.41 9.86 -14.50
N GLY A 146 24.69 10.34 -13.28
CA GLY A 146 24.26 11.65 -12.79
C GLY A 146 22.88 11.69 -12.13
N LYS A 147 22.24 10.55 -11.87
CA LYS A 147 21.07 10.55 -10.97
C LYS A 147 21.52 10.81 -9.53
N GLU A 148 20.76 11.62 -8.84
CA GLU A 148 21.05 12.01 -7.46
C GLU A 148 21.02 10.83 -6.48
N TRP A 149 20.12 9.89 -6.72
CA TRP A 149 20.01 8.63 -5.97
C TRP A 149 19.33 7.55 -6.80
N ALA A 150 19.51 6.31 -6.42
CA ALA A 150 18.80 5.17 -6.98
C ALA A 150 18.56 4.09 -5.91
N ALA A 151 17.42 3.41 -6.02
CA ALA A 151 17.12 2.25 -5.21
C ALA A 151 17.48 0.97 -5.99
N GLY A 152 18.09 0.02 -5.30
CA GLY A 152 18.42 -1.30 -5.84
C GLY A 152 17.81 -2.42 -4.99
N PRO A 153 17.93 -3.67 -5.43
CA PRO A 153 17.57 -4.82 -4.63
C PRO A 153 18.44 -4.91 -3.37
N PRO A 154 17.93 -5.53 -2.28
CA PRO A 154 18.74 -5.74 -1.09
C PRO A 154 19.99 -6.57 -1.42
N ILE A 155 21.11 -6.18 -0.81
CA ILE A 155 22.36 -6.93 -0.90
C ILE A 155 22.38 -7.90 0.29
N TRP A 156 22.34 -9.18 -0.01
CA TRP A 156 22.50 -10.23 1.00
C TRP A 156 24.00 -10.54 1.15
N ILE A 157 24.53 -10.30 2.32
CA ILE A 157 25.93 -10.49 2.68
C ILE A 157 26.05 -11.68 3.62
#